data_c944179c6565058dbd916bffaca992db
#
_entry.id   c944179c6565058dbd916bffaca992db
#
_cell.length_a   1.000
_cell.length_b   1.000
_cell.length_c   1.000
_cell.angle_alpha   90.00
_cell.angle_beta   90.00
_cell.angle_gamma   90.00
#
_symmetry.space_group_name_H-M   'P 1'
#
loop_
_entity.id
_entity.type
_entity.pdbx_description
1 polymer ?
#
loop_
_entity_poly.entity_id
_entity_poly.type
_entity_poly.pdbx_seq_one_letter_code
_entity_poly.pdbx_strand_id
1 'polypeptide(L)'
;MLIRILAFLLETFFFVLIGAALLRAWMNGCRVNMRAQPGSFVMAVTDWLVKPLRRVLPKAWAQSRIDGASVVAAALLAIIYALVWALLFGVLAGTADLTAFGPTALLPLLAFAVKMLVRVALQTAMILVFGFAILSWVQPGSPAYSLLGRLTEPLLAPLRRVIPTIGGVDLSALALILILQIALMVLG
;
A
#
# COMPACT_ATOMS: atom_id res chain seq x y z
N MET A 1 13.73 -16.08 19.31
CA MET A 1 14.09 -14.68 19.04
C MET A 1 14.41 -14.46 17.56
N LEU A 2 15.30 -15.25 16.97
CA LEU A 2 15.71 -15.13 15.54
C LEU A 2 14.53 -15.14 14.57
N ILE A 3 13.57 -16.08 14.75
CA ILE A 3 12.37 -16.21 13.90
C ILE A 3 11.53 -14.92 13.89
N ARG A 4 11.36 -14.27 15.05
CA ARG A 4 10.60 -13.02 15.15
C ARG A 4 11.30 -11.86 14.43
N ILE A 5 12.62 -11.79 14.51
CA ILE A 5 13.42 -10.79 13.82
C ILE A 5 13.31 -11.00 12.30
N LEU A 6 13.44 -12.25 11.85
CA LEU A 6 13.33 -12.60 10.44
C LEU A 6 11.92 -12.28 9.90
N ALA A 7 10.87 -12.61 10.67
CA ALA A 7 9.49 -12.27 10.34
C ALA A 7 9.31 -10.77 10.18
N PHE A 8 9.79 -9.98 11.13
CA PHE A 8 9.71 -8.52 11.10
C PHE A 8 10.45 -7.92 9.89
N LEU A 9 11.65 -8.40 9.61
CA LEU A 9 12.43 -7.92 8.44
C LEU A 9 11.71 -8.25 7.13
N LEU A 10 11.19 -9.48 7.00
CA LEU A 10 10.45 -9.91 5.84
C LEU A 10 9.19 -9.05 5.64
N GLU A 11 8.39 -8.88 6.69
CA GLU A 11 7.18 -8.05 6.65
C GLU A 11 7.51 -6.61 6.28
N THR A 12 8.54 -6.01 6.88
CA THR A 12 8.96 -4.64 6.60
C THR A 12 9.43 -4.48 5.15
N PHE A 13 10.20 -5.42 4.63
CA PHE A 13 10.69 -5.40 3.26
C PHE A 13 9.53 -5.44 2.25
N PHE A 14 8.61 -6.39 2.41
CA PHE A 14 7.45 -6.49 1.52
C PHE A 14 6.47 -5.34 1.70
N PHE A 15 6.30 -4.83 2.92
CA PHE A 15 5.51 -3.62 3.18
C PHE A 15 6.00 -2.44 2.33
N VAL A 16 7.30 -2.18 2.30
CA VAL A 16 7.87 -1.08 1.50
C VAL A 16 7.66 -1.31 0.00
N LEU A 17 7.89 -2.52 -0.50
CA LEU A 17 7.73 -2.82 -1.92
C LEU A 17 6.27 -2.75 -2.38
N ILE A 18 5.36 -3.38 -1.64
CA ILE A 18 3.93 -3.38 -1.95
C ILE A 18 3.38 -1.95 -1.82
N GLY A 19 3.74 -1.25 -0.73
CA GLY A 19 3.33 0.13 -0.50
C GLY A 19 3.82 1.07 -1.59
N ALA A 20 5.07 0.94 -2.05
CA ALA A 20 5.60 1.72 -3.17
C ALA A 20 4.84 1.43 -4.47
N ALA A 21 4.52 0.16 -4.77
CA ALA A 21 3.75 -0.19 -5.96
C ALA A 21 2.31 0.35 -5.92
N LEU A 22 1.65 0.27 -4.77
CA LEU A 22 0.32 0.85 -4.55
C LEU A 22 0.34 2.38 -4.61
N LEU A 23 1.34 3.01 -3.99
CA LEU A 23 1.52 4.46 -4.03
C LEU A 23 1.75 4.94 -5.48
N ARG A 24 2.54 4.19 -6.28
CA ARG A 24 2.72 4.48 -7.71
C ARG A 24 1.40 4.47 -8.46
N ALA A 25 0.57 3.43 -8.27
CA ALA A 25 -0.74 3.33 -8.90
C ALA A 25 -1.64 4.51 -8.48
N TRP A 26 -1.64 4.86 -7.22
CA TRP A 26 -2.41 5.95 -6.65
C TRP A 26 -1.96 7.33 -7.16
N MET A 27 -0.66 7.60 -7.15
CA MET A 27 -0.09 8.85 -7.70
C MET A 27 -0.42 9.04 -9.18
N ASN A 28 -0.39 7.96 -9.96
CA ASN A 28 -0.78 8.00 -11.36
C ASN A 28 -2.28 8.33 -11.51
N GLY A 29 -3.13 7.72 -10.69
CA GLY A 29 -4.57 8.00 -10.63
C GLY A 29 -4.89 9.46 -10.28
N CYS A 30 -4.12 10.05 -9.37
CA CYS A 30 -4.19 11.46 -8.96
C CYS A 30 -3.49 12.42 -9.93
N ARG A 31 -2.92 11.92 -11.06
CA ARG A 31 -2.17 12.70 -12.05
C ARG A 31 -1.03 13.53 -11.45
N VAL A 32 -0.34 12.96 -10.49
CA VAL A 32 0.85 13.59 -9.87
C VAL A 32 2.05 13.44 -10.79
N ASN A 33 2.91 14.46 -10.82
CA ASN A 33 4.14 14.40 -11.62
C ASN A 33 5.13 13.37 -11.04
N MET A 34 5.28 12.25 -11.73
CA MET A 34 6.15 11.15 -11.30
C MET A 34 7.66 11.45 -11.46
N ARG A 35 8.04 12.51 -12.21
CA ARG A 35 9.45 12.88 -12.40
C ARG A 35 10.01 13.70 -11.25
N ALA A 36 9.16 14.35 -10.48
CA ALA A 36 9.53 15.06 -9.26
C ALA A 36 9.54 14.10 -8.06
N GLN A 37 10.26 14.45 -6.99
CA GLN A 37 10.19 13.71 -5.73
C GLN A 37 8.79 13.86 -5.11
N PRO A 38 8.22 12.82 -4.50
CA PRO A 38 8.75 11.47 -4.25
C PRO A 38 8.52 10.47 -5.40
N GLY A 39 7.89 10.87 -6.51
CA GLY A 39 7.55 10.01 -7.64
C GLY A 39 8.75 9.29 -8.24
N SER A 40 9.88 9.99 -8.39
CA SER A 40 11.13 9.42 -8.91
C SER A 40 11.66 8.29 -8.01
N PHE A 41 11.58 8.45 -6.69
CA PHE A 41 11.95 7.40 -5.74
C PHE A 41 11.04 6.18 -5.85
N VAL A 42 9.73 6.41 -5.87
CA VAL A 42 8.73 5.33 -6.02
C VAL A 42 8.96 4.56 -7.33
N MET A 43 9.25 5.27 -8.44
CA MET A 43 9.61 4.63 -9.69
C MET A 43 10.89 3.82 -9.59
N ALA A 44 11.96 4.36 -8.99
CA ALA A 44 13.23 3.66 -8.85
C ALA A 44 13.08 2.33 -8.10
N VAL A 45 12.28 2.32 -7.03
CA VAL A 45 12.03 1.11 -6.23
C VAL A 45 11.16 0.08 -6.96
N THR A 46 10.26 0.51 -7.86
CA THR A 46 9.26 -0.39 -8.47
C THR A 46 9.51 -0.70 -9.95
N ASP A 47 10.37 0.03 -10.64
CA ASP A 47 10.60 -0.10 -12.08
C ASP A 47 11.07 -1.49 -12.52
N TRP A 48 11.87 -2.15 -11.70
CA TRP A 48 12.38 -3.50 -11.97
C TRP A 48 11.25 -4.54 -12.15
N LEU A 49 10.12 -4.34 -11.49
CA LEU A 49 8.96 -5.23 -11.57
C LEU A 49 7.87 -4.67 -12.51
N VAL A 50 7.57 -3.38 -12.42
CA VAL A 50 6.47 -2.76 -13.18
C VAL A 50 6.79 -2.64 -14.67
N LYS A 51 8.05 -2.36 -15.05
CA LYS A 51 8.43 -2.25 -16.47
C LYS A 51 8.22 -3.57 -17.26
N PRO A 52 8.70 -4.74 -16.78
CA PRO A 52 8.42 -5.99 -17.48
C PRO A 52 6.93 -6.32 -17.50
N LEU A 53 6.19 -6.08 -16.42
CA LEU A 53 4.75 -6.32 -16.38
C LEU A 53 3.98 -5.48 -17.42
N ARG A 54 4.37 -4.22 -17.65
CA ARG A 54 3.77 -3.40 -18.69
C ARG A 54 3.95 -3.94 -20.11
N ARG A 55 4.97 -4.75 -20.34
CA ARG A 55 5.19 -5.38 -21.66
C ARG A 55 4.29 -6.59 -21.89
N VAL A 56 3.92 -7.27 -20.81
CA VAL A 56 3.10 -8.49 -20.85
C VAL A 56 1.61 -8.18 -20.76
N LEU A 57 1.23 -7.13 -20.04
CA LEU A 57 -0.16 -6.75 -19.83
C LEU A 57 -0.77 -6.07 -21.07
N PRO A 58 -2.06 -6.33 -21.36
CA PRO A 58 -2.78 -5.66 -22.43
C PRO A 58 -2.70 -4.13 -22.30
N LYS A 59 -2.55 -3.43 -23.44
CA LYS A 59 -2.41 -1.96 -23.48
C LYS A 59 -3.57 -1.22 -22.77
N ALA A 60 -4.78 -1.77 -22.80
CA ALA A 60 -5.95 -1.23 -22.12
C ALA A 60 -5.77 -1.13 -20.59
N TRP A 61 -5.08 -2.10 -19.98
CA TRP A 61 -4.78 -2.12 -18.54
C TRP A 61 -3.57 -1.27 -18.19
N ALA A 62 -2.57 -1.24 -19.07
CA ALA A 62 -1.35 -0.45 -18.87
C ALA A 62 -1.59 1.06 -19.03
N GLN A 63 -2.63 1.47 -19.79
CA GLN A 63 -2.99 2.86 -20.06
C GLN A 63 -4.27 3.33 -19.35
N SER A 64 -4.79 2.53 -18.42
CA SER A 64 -5.95 2.91 -17.61
C SER A 64 -5.63 4.10 -16.70
N ARG A 65 -6.68 4.82 -16.25
CA ARG A 65 -6.57 5.95 -15.33
C ARG A 65 -5.79 5.60 -14.05
N ILE A 66 -5.90 4.35 -13.60
CA ILE A 66 -5.08 3.76 -12.54
C ILE A 66 -4.07 2.84 -13.22
N ASP A 67 -2.78 2.98 -12.91
CA ASP A 67 -1.73 2.15 -13.49
C ASP A 67 -1.92 0.66 -13.08
N GLY A 68 -2.66 -0.08 -13.93
CA GLY A 68 -2.97 -1.49 -13.70
C GLY A 68 -1.73 -2.35 -13.53
N ALA A 69 -0.62 -2.00 -14.21
CA ALA A 69 0.64 -2.73 -14.07
C ALA A 69 1.21 -2.61 -12.64
N SER A 70 1.09 -1.44 -12.02
CA SER A 70 1.52 -1.23 -10.64
C SER A 70 0.62 -1.96 -9.62
N VAL A 71 -0.70 -2.03 -9.89
CA VAL A 71 -1.62 -2.82 -9.05
C VAL A 71 -1.31 -4.31 -9.14
N VAL A 72 -1.11 -4.82 -10.36
CA VAL A 72 -0.71 -6.23 -10.57
C VAL A 72 0.65 -6.53 -9.92
N ALA A 73 1.60 -5.60 -10.00
CA ALA A 73 2.89 -5.73 -9.31
C ALA A 73 2.70 -5.85 -7.79
N ALA A 74 1.86 -5.00 -7.18
CA ALA A 74 1.55 -5.07 -5.76
C ALA A 74 0.90 -6.41 -5.38
N ALA A 75 -0.05 -6.90 -6.19
CA ALA A 75 -0.70 -8.19 -5.97
C ALA A 75 0.29 -9.36 -6.08
N LEU A 76 1.17 -9.36 -7.08
CA LEU A 76 2.22 -10.37 -7.23
C LEU A 76 3.19 -10.37 -6.04
N LEU A 77 3.61 -9.19 -5.58
CA LEU A 77 4.46 -9.08 -4.39
C LEU A 77 3.77 -9.63 -3.14
N ALA A 78 2.46 -9.38 -2.98
CA ALA A 78 1.69 -9.94 -1.87
C ALA A 78 1.59 -11.47 -1.94
N ILE A 79 1.43 -12.04 -3.13
CA ILE A 79 1.45 -13.50 -3.34
C ILE A 79 2.83 -14.07 -3.05
N ILE A 80 3.90 -13.43 -3.54
CA ILE A 80 5.29 -13.84 -3.25
C ILE A 80 5.54 -13.79 -1.74
N TYR A 81 5.09 -12.73 -1.06
CA TYR A 81 5.19 -12.64 0.41
C TYR A 81 4.48 -13.82 1.08
N ALA A 82 3.25 -14.14 0.68
CA ALA A 82 2.48 -15.25 1.23
C ALA A 82 3.20 -16.60 1.03
N LEU A 83 3.78 -16.83 -0.16
CA LEU A 83 4.56 -18.01 -0.46
C LEU A 83 5.83 -18.10 0.40
N VAL A 84 6.60 -17.02 0.45
CA VAL A 84 7.84 -16.96 1.24
C VAL A 84 7.53 -17.17 2.73
N TRP A 85 6.45 -16.57 3.22
CA TRP A 85 5.98 -16.75 4.60
C TRP A 85 5.62 -18.22 4.86
N ALA A 86 4.81 -18.83 4.01
CA ALA A 86 4.39 -20.20 4.17
C ALA A 86 5.58 -21.19 4.14
N LEU A 87 6.52 -21.00 3.19
CA LEU A 87 7.73 -21.81 3.08
C LEU A 87 8.64 -21.64 4.31
N LEU A 88 8.97 -20.40 4.66
CA LEU A 88 9.91 -20.09 5.72
C LEU A 88 9.43 -20.59 7.07
N PHE A 89 8.18 -20.26 7.41
CA PHE A 89 7.61 -20.63 8.71
C PHE A 89 7.12 -22.07 8.77
N GLY A 90 6.65 -22.62 7.65
CA GLY A 90 6.35 -24.05 7.53
C GLY A 90 7.58 -24.91 7.76
N VAL A 91 8.71 -24.57 7.14
CA VAL A 91 10.00 -25.27 7.33
C VAL A 91 10.52 -25.10 8.76
N LEU A 92 10.52 -23.85 9.28
CA LEU A 92 11.04 -23.57 10.63
C LEU A 92 10.17 -24.17 11.76
N ALA A 93 8.87 -24.34 11.52
CA ALA A 93 7.96 -24.99 12.47
C ALA A 93 7.98 -26.52 12.38
N GLY A 94 8.72 -27.09 11.42
CA GLY A 94 8.72 -28.55 11.18
C GLY A 94 7.39 -29.09 10.64
N THR A 95 6.47 -28.19 10.23
CA THR A 95 5.15 -28.51 9.69
C THR A 95 5.11 -28.46 8.15
N ALA A 96 6.25 -28.27 7.52
CA ALA A 96 6.39 -28.24 6.07
C ALA A 96 6.18 -29.65 5.48
N ASP A 97 4.96 -30.10 5.52
CA ASP A 97 4.50 -31.14 4.64
C ASP A 97 4.36 -30.53 3.25
N LEU A 98 5.19 -30.96 2.29
CA LEU A 98 5.06 -30.52 0.89
C LEU A 98 3.67 -30.86 0.32
N THR A 99 2.94 -31.74 0.98
CA THR A 99 1.53 -32.03 0.71
C THR A 99 0.59 -30.86 1.08
N ALA A 100 1.04 -29.94 1.95
CA ALA A 100 0.30 -28.71 2.29
C ALA A 100 0.23 -27.71 1.12
N PHE A 101 1.04 -27.88 0.07
CA PHE A 101 0.94 -27.13 -1.19
C PHE A 101 -0.06 -27.74 -2.20
N GLY A 102 -0.94 -28.64 -1.75
CA GLY A 102 -2.04 -29.16 -2.55
C GLY A 102 -3.07 -28.09 -2.97
N PRO A 103 -4.02 -28.43 -3.84
CA PRO A 103 -5.05 -27.48 -4.33
C PRO A 103 -5.83 -26.81 -3.22
N THR A 104 -5.95 -27.44 -2.05
CA THR A 104 -6.64 -26.94 -0.86
C THR A 104 -5.88 -25.78 -0.18
N ALA A 105 -4.57 -25.66 -0.38
CA ALA A 105 -3.76 -24.59 0.19
C ALA A 105 -3.80 -23.27 -0.61
N LEU A 106 -4.24 -23.33 -1.87
CA LEU A 106 -4.30 -22.14 -2.72
C LEU A 106 -5.26 -21.07 -2.19
N LEU A 107 -6.42 -21.49 -1.71
CA LEU A 107 -7.43 -20.55 -1.20
C LEU A 107 -6.96 -19.79 0.05
N PRO A 108 -6.46 -20.44 1.12
CA PRO A 108 -5.92 -19.72 2.27
C PRO A 108 -4.69 -18.88 1.94
N LEU A 109 -3.83 -19.31 1.01
CA LEU A 109 -2.67 -18.53 0.57
C LEU A 109 -3.10 -17.26 -0.16
N LEU A 110 -4.07 -17.33 -1.06
CA LEU A 110 -4.64 -16.18 -1.75
C LEU A 110 -5.36 -15.24 -0.76
N ALA A 111 -6.13 -15.80 0.19
CA ALA A 111 -6.78 -15.01 1.23
C ALA A 111 -5.76 -14.24 2.08
N PHE A 112 -4.63 -14.88 2.45
CA PHE A 112 -3.54 -14.24 3.17
C PHE A 112 -2.86 -13.14 2.33
N ALA A 113 -2.62 -13.38 1.04
CA ALA A 113 -2.06 -12.39 0.13
C ALA A 113 -2.99 -11.17 -0.03
N VAL A 114 -4.30 -11.39 -0.19
CA VAL A 114 -5.31 -10.32 -0.27
C VAL A 114 -5.36 -9.55 1.06
N LYS A 115 -5.36 -10.24 2.20
CA LYS A 115 -5.30 -9.61 3.52
C LYS A 115 -4.09 -8.71 3.65
N MET A 116 -2.90 -9.17 3.23
CA MET A 116 -1.67 -8.39 3.25
C MET A 116 -1.76 -7.17 2.33
N LEU A 117 -2.28 -7.34 1.11
CA LEU A 117 -2.45 -6.26 0.15
C LEU A 117 -3.37 -5.15 0.69
N VAL A 118 -4.53 -5.53 1.27
CA VAL A 118 -5.48 -4.58 1.87
C VAL A 118 -4.85 -3.89 3.09
N ARG A 119 -4.16 -4.63 3.96
CA ARG A 119 -3.45 -4.08 5.11
C ARG A 119 -2.46 -3.00 4.68
N VAL A 120 -1.59 -3.30 3.70
CA VAL A 120 -0.59 -2.33 3.20
C VAL A 120 -1.27 -1.13 2.55
N ALA A 121 -2.38 -1.32 1.83
CA ALA A 121 -3.13 -0.21 1.23
C ALA A 121 -3.68 0.75 2.31
N LEU A 122 -4.29 0.20 3.37
CA LEU A 122 -4.80 0.99 4.51
C LEU A 122 -3.68 1.70 5.26
N GLN A 123 -2.55 1.02 5.52
CA GLN A 123 -1.39 1.62 6.18
C GLN A 123 -0.76 2.73 5.33
N THR A 124 -0.65 2.53 4.01
CA THR A 124 -0.14 3.55 3.09
C THR A 124 -1.07 4.78 3.08
N ALA A 125 -2.38 4.57 3.00
CA ALA A 125 -3.36 5.66 3.10
C ALA A 125 -3.25 6.39 4.45
N MET A 126 -3.10 5.67 5.56
CA MET A 126 -2.92 6.25 6.89
C MET A 126 -1.66 7.11 6.99
N ILE A 127 -0.53 6.63 6.44
CA ILE A 127 0.74 7.39 6.39
C ILE A 127 0.56 8.69 5.60
N LEU A 128 -0.12 8.64 4.44
CA LEU A 128 -0.38 9.83 3.61
C LEU A 128 -1.24 10.86 4.34
N VAL A 129 -2.35 10.43 4.97
CA VAL A 129 -3.26 11.31 5.69
C VAL A 129 -2.60 11.89 6.95
N PHE A 130 -1.84 11.09 7.67
CA PHE A 130 -1.09 11.52 8.85
C PHE A 130 0.00 12.54 8.47
N GLY A 131 0.76 12.27 7.40
CA GLY A 131 1.75 13.21 6.87
C GLY A 131 1.10 14.53 6.42
N PHE A 132 -0.06 14.47 5.75
CA PHE A 132 -0.83 15.67 5.38
C PHE A 132 -1.26 16.46 6.61
N ALA A 133 -1.78 15.80 7.64
CA ALA A 133 -2.20 16.46 8.88
C ALA A 133 -1.03 17.16 9.59
N ILE A 134 0.14 16.51 9.69
CA ILE A 134 1.35 17.12 10.27
C ILE A 134 1.79 18.33 9.46
N LEU A 135 1.90 18.22 8.13
CA LEU A 135 2.36 19.32 7.29
C LEU A 135 1.37 20.51 7.29
N SER A 136 0.08 20.24 7.50
CA SER A 136 -0.93 21.29 7.68
C SER A 136 -0.62 22.21 8.87
N TRP A 137 0.08 21.70 9.89
CA TRP A 137 0.44 22.48 11.08
C TRP A 137 1.85 23.06 11.02
N VAL A 138 2.80 22.26 10.48
CA VAL A 138 4.22 22.64 10.52
C VAL A 138 4.61 23.54 9.36
N GLN A 139 4.14 23.25 8.16
CA GLN A 139 4.51 23.96 6.93
C GLN A 139 3.32 24.08 5.95
N PRO A 140 2.27 24.82 6.31
CA PRO A 140 1.16 25.07 5.39
C PRO A 140 1.70 25.84 4.16
N GLY A 141 1.36 25.37 2.95
CA GLY A 141 1.83 25.99 1.70
C GLY A 141 3.12 25.41 1.12
N SER A 142 3.78 24.45 1.78
CA SER A 142 4.94 23.76 1.20
C SER A 142 4.57 22.92 -0.02
N PRO A 143 5.51 22.65 -0.96
CA PRO A 143 5.27 21.73 -2.08
C PRO A 143 4.87 20.33 -1.61
N ALA A 144 5.40 19.86 -0.48
CA ALA A 144 5.05 18.58 0.12
C ALA A 144 3.60 18.58 0.64
N TYR A 145 3.16 19.67 1.29
CA TYR A 145 1.76 19.83 1.71
C TYR A 145 0.80 19.79 0.53
N SER A 146 1.09 20.53 -0.54
CA SER A 146 0.25 20.53 -1.75
C SER A 146 0.18 19.17 -2.44
N LEU A 147 1.29 18.43 -2.45
CA LEU A 147 1.36 17.07 -2.98
C LEU A 147 0.51 16.11 -2.15
N LEU A 148 0.72 16.08 -0.83
CA LEU A 148 -0.05 15.21 0.07
C LEU A 148 -1.54 15.58 0.05
N GLY A 149 -1.87 16.87 -0.04
CA GLY A 149 -3.24 17.33 -0.23
C GLY A 149 -3.89 16.70 -1.46
N ARG A 150 -3.22 16.72 -2.62
CA ARG A 150 -3.73 16.08 -3.84
C ARG A 150 -3.89 14.57 -3.72
N LEU A 151 -3.01 13.90 -3.00
CA LEU A 151 -3.07 12.46 -2.79
C LEU A 151 -4.16 12.05 -1.79
N THR A 152 -4.42 12.88 -0.78
CA THR A 152 -5.41 12.60 0.25
C THR A 152 -6.80 13.16 -0.07
N GLU A 153 -6.91 14.11 -1.01
CA GLU A 153 -8.17 14.73 -1.40
C GLU A 153 -9.28 13.71 -1.76
N PRO A 154 -9.03 12.67 -2.58
CA PRO A 154 -10.07 11.69 -2.91
C PRO A 154 -10.62 10.96 -1.68
N LEU A 155 -9.80 10.81 -0.63
CA LEU A 155 -10.18 10.15 0.62
C LEU A 155 -10.85 11.11 1.59
N LEU A 156 -10.42 12.37 1.64
CA LEU A 156 -10.93 13.40 2.55
C LEU A 156 -12.19 14.08 2.03
N ALA A 157 -12.36 14.22 0.72
CA ALA A 157 -13.48 14.94 0.12
C ALA A 157 -14.87 14.45 0.60
N PRO A 158 -15.15 13.14 0.71
CA PRO A 158 -16.44 12.69 1.22
C PRO A 158 -16.66 13.06 2.70
N LEU A 159 -15.60 13.01 3.51
CA LEU A 159 -15.66 13.32 4.94
C LEU A 159 -15.81 14.82 5.19
N ARG A 160 -15.13 15.67 4.41
CA ARG A 160 -15.26 17.14 4.48
C ARG A 160 -16.65 17.65 4.19
N ARG A 161 -17.48 16.88 3.48
CA ARG A 161 -18.90 17.23 3.24
C ARG A 161 -19.76 17.10 4.49
N VAL A 162 -19.35 16.24 5.43
CA VAL A 162 -20.09 15.91 6.65
C VAL A 162 -19.47 16.56 7.88
N ILE A 163 -18.15 16.68 7.93
CA ILE A 163 -17.39 17.18 9.07
C ILE A 163 -16.84 18.56 8.75
N PRO A 164 -17.33 19.62 9.39
CA PRO A 164 -16.80 20.97 9.17
C PRO A 164 -15.41 21.14 9.82
N THR A 165 -14.63 22.08 9.29
CA THR A 165 -13.40 22.53 9.94
C THR A 165 -13.73 23.36 11.18
N ILE A 166 -13.13 23.04 12.32
CA ILE A 166 -13.34 23.77 13.58
C ILE A 166 -11.99 24.36 14.04
N GLY A 167 -11.94 25.66 14.25
CA GLY A 167 -10.74 26.32 14.76
C GLY A 167 -9.51 26.25 13.85
N GLY A 168 -9.70 26.08 12.53
CA GLY A 168 -8.60 25.94 11.57
C GLY A 168 -8.00 24.53 11.49
N VAL A 169 -8.52 23.60 12.29
CA VAL A 169 -8.10 22.18 12.26
C VAL A 169 -9.06 21.37 11.38
N ASP A 170 -8.50 20.59 10.46
CA ASP A 170 -9.27 19.69 9.60
C ASP A 170 -9.61 18.40 10.36
N LEU A 171 -10.78 18.40 11.03
CA LEU A 171 -11.26 17.23 11.77
C LEU A 171 -11.56 16.05 10.87
N SER A 172 -11.73 16.25 9.57
CA SER A 172 -11.96 15.15 8.61
C SER A 172 -10.72 14.27 8.48
N ALA A 173 -9.52 14.83 8.61
CA ALA A 173 -8.27 14.05 8.62
C ALA A 173 -8.20 13.14 9.86
N LEU A 174 -8.55 13.64 11.04
CA LEU A 174 -8.60 12.85 12.27
C LEU A 174 -9.65 11.73 12.19
N ALA A 175 -10.84 12.06 11.69
CA ALA A 175 -11.90 11.07 11.49
C ALA A 175 -11.46 9.97 10.51
N LEU A 176 -10.79 10.33 9.41
CA LEU A 176 -10.28 9.36 8.46
C LEU A 176 -9.21 8.44 9.09
N ILE A 177 -8.28 9.00 9.86
CA ILE A 177 -7.27 8.22 10.59
C ILE A 177 -7.95 7.20 11.52
N LEU A 178 -8.99 7.62 12.27
CA LEU A 178 -9.74 6.70 13.13
C LEU A 178 -10.45 5.59 12.34
N ILE A 179 -11.08 5.93 11.22
CA ILE A 179 -11.73 4.94 10.34
C ILE A 179 -10.71 3.93 9.81
N LEU A 180 -9.55 4.40 9.33
CA LEU A 180 -8.49 3.54 8.84
C LEU A 180 -7.91 2.65 9.95
N GLN A 181 -7.77 3.19 11.18
CA GLN A 181 -7.33 2.43 12.35
C GLN A 181 -8.31 1.31 12.71
N ILE A 182 -9.61 1.62 12.72
CA ILE A 182 -10.67 0.62 12.95
C ILE A 182 -10.64 -0.45 11.86
N ALA A 183 -10.50 -0.04 10.59
CA ALA A 183 -10.40 -0.99 9.47
C ALA A 183 -9.18 -1.92 9.62
N LEU A 184 -8.03 -1.38 10.02
CA LEU A 184 -6.83 -2.17 10.31
C LEU A 184 -7.03 -3.12 11.49
N MET A 185 -7.73 -2.70 12.54
CA MET A 185 -8.04 -3.52 13.71
C MET A 185 -8.98 -4.68 13.35
N VAL A 186 -9.99 -4.43 12.51
CA VAL A 186 -10.91 -5.48 12.05
C VAL A 186 -10.22 -6.47 11.12
N LEU A 187 -9.24 -6.00 10.35
CA LEU A 187 -8.47 -6.85 9.45
C LEU A 187 -7.49 -7.76 10.21
N GLY A 188 -7.11 -7.40 11.42
CA GLY A 188 -6.39 -8.18 12.40
C GLY A 188 -4.98 -8.47 12.14
#